data_7e9b541a000cdfa783af17d1eb68c2e2
#
_entry.id   7e9b541a000cdfa783af17d1eb68c2e2
#
_cell.length_a   1.000
_cell.length_b   1.000
_cell.length_c   1.000
_cell.angle_alpha   90.00
_cell.angle_beta   90.00
_cell.angle_gamma   90.00
#
_symmetry.space_group_name_H-M   'P 1'
#
loop_
_entity.id
_entity.type
_entity.pdbx_description
1 polymer ?
#
loop_
_entity_poly.entity_id
_entity_poly.type
_entity_poly.pdbx_seq_one_letter_code
_entity_poly.pdbx_strand_id
1 'polypeptide(L)'
;ARDVTVRQFGRSIQLFTPLYLANYCTNQCVYCGFNTKNHIHRSMLTMDEVEAEGKVIAATGLRNILLLTGDAPKLTGPAYIAEAARRLRPYFPSIGVEVYSMSEDDYRMLVDAGVDSFTMFQETYNEELYLKLHPAGPKRDFRFRLNAPDRAARAGMRSVNVGALLGLDQWRRDAFYTGLHADWIQATYPGVDIAVSAPRMRPHEGSFNDIHPASE
;
A
#
# COMPACT_ATOMS: atom_id res chain seq x y z
N ALA A 1 1.43 -19.61 16.94
CA ALA A 1 1.67 -18.22 16.45
C ALA A 1 2.24 -17.35 17.57
N ARG A 2 1.48 -17.11 18.69
CA ARG A 2 1.86 -16.17 19.77
C ARG A 2 3.28 -16.36 20.30
N ASP A 3 3.68 -17.59 20.62
CA ASP A 3 5.01 -17.87 21.21
C ASP A 3 6.14 -17.59 20.21
N VAL A 4 5.92 -17.88 18.93
CA VAL A 4 6.86 -17.55 17.84
C VAL A 4 6.97 -16.04 17.70
N THR A 5 5.84 -15.33 17.68
CA THR A 5 5.81 -13.86 17.59
C THR A 5 6.57 -13.21 18.75
N VAL A 6 6.29 -13.62 19.99
CA VAL A 6 6.96 -13.05 21.16
C VAL A 6 8.46 -13.36 21.15
N ARG A 7 8.85 -14.57 20.70
CA ARG A 7 10.26 -14.97 20.63
C ARG A 7 11.04 -14.20 19.57
N GLN A 8 10.43 -13.96 18.40
CA GLN A 8 11.12 -13.35 17.26
C GLN A 8 10.99 -11.83 17.23
N PHE A 9 9.87 -11.28 17.68
CA PHE A 9 9.54 -9.86 17.57
C PHE A 9 9.30 -9.16 18.91
N GLY A 10 9.33 -9.89 20.02
CA GLY A 10 9.07 -9.34 21.35
C GLY A 10 7.59 -9.04 21.59
N ARG A 11 7.32 -8.06 22.44
CA ARG A 11 5.95 -7.64 22.81
C ARG A 11 5.59 -6.25 22.33
N SER A 12 6.46 -5.60 21.57
CA SER A 12 6.23 -4.27 21.02
C SER A 12 5.32 -4.36 19.80
N ILE A 13 4.36 -3.43 19.71
CA ILE A 13 3.47 -3.27 18.55
C ILE A 13 3.62 -1.84 18.05
N GLN A 14 3.89 -1.69 16.78
CA GLN A 14 3.92 -0.40 16.11
C GLN A 14 2.50 -0.04 15.67
N LEU A 15 1.98 1.06 16.22
CA LEU A 15 0.68 1.59 15.82
C LEU A 15 0.86 2.66 14.76
N PHE A 16 -0.01 2.65 13.76
CA PHE A 16 -0.09 3.69 12.73
C PHE A 16 -1.55 3.97 12.38
N THR A 17 -1.79 5.08 11.69
CA THR A 17 -3.08 5.40 11.10
C THR A 17 -2.93 5.79 9.63
N PRO A 18 -3.90 5.47 8.77
CA PRO A 18 -3.92 5.96 7.41
C PRO A 18 -4.34 7.44 7.35
N LEU A 19 -3.70 8.18 6.44
CA LEU A 19 -4.16 9.49 5.97
C LEU A 19 -4.39 9.40 4.46
N TYR A 20 -5.66 9.50 4.04
CA TYR A 20 -6.03 9.51 2.63
C TYR A 20 -5.78 10.90 2.05
N LEU A 21 -4.71 11.05 1.27
CA LEU A 21 -4.38 12.30 0.59
C LEU A 21 -5.36 12.61 -0.54
N ALA A 22 -5.85 11.56 -1.23
CA ALA A 22 -6.83 11.66 -2.30
C ALA A 22 -7.50 10.31 -2.59
N ASN A 23 -8.72 10.35 -3.14
CA ASN A 23 -9.44 9.16 -3.58
C ASN A 23 -9.70 9.15 -5.11
N TYR A 24 -9.06 10.02 -5.87
CA TYR A 24 -9.05 9.95 -7.34
C TYR A 24 -8.31 8.69 -7.79
N CYS A 25 -8.90 7.95 -8.75
CA CYS A 25 -8.30 6.74 -9.31
C CYS A 25 -8.66 6.62 -10.79
N THR A 26 -7.72 6.17 -11.61
CA THR A 26 -7.91 5.93 -13.05
C THR A 26 -8.14 4.45 -13.38
N ASN A 27 -8.02 3.56 -12.39
CA ASN A 27 -8.23 2.13 -12.55
C ASN A 27 -9.70 1.71 -12.50
N GLN A 28 -9.97 0.53 -13.06
CA GLN A 28 -11.28 -0.10 -13.04
C GLN A 28 -11.23 -1.44 -12.29
N CYS A 29 -10.55 -1.50 -11.14
CA CYS A 29 -10.53 -2.70 -10.32
C CYS A 29 -11.94 -3.03 -9.85
N VAL A 30 -12.44 -4.23 -10.20
CA VAL A 30 -13.86 -4.58 -9.99
C VAL A 30 -14.27 -4.66 -8.52
N TYR A 31 -13.32 -4.90 -7.63
CA TYR A 31 -13.50 -5.08 -6.18
C TYR A 31 -13.26 -3.80 -5.36
N CYS A 32 -12.89 -2.68 -6.00
CA CYS A 32 -12.41 -1.50 -5.28
C CYS A 32 -13.43 -0.36 -5.28
N GLY A 33 -13.72 0.20 -4.12
CA GLY A 33 -14.59 1.37 -3.98
C GLY A 33 -14.09 2.60 -4.76
N PHE A 34 -12.77 2.73 -4.96
CA PHE A 34 -12.18 3.83 -5.74
C PHE A 34 -12.23 3.61 -7.26
N ASN A 35 -12.80 2.49 -7.74
CA ASN A 35 -12.99 2.26 -9.17
C ASN A 35 -13.53 3.53 -9.86
N THR A 36 -12.91 3.90 -10.99
CA THR A 36 -13.27 5.15 -11.70
C THR A 36 -14.74 5.17 -12.19
N LYS A 37 -15.39 3.99 -12.29
CA LYS A 37 -16.81 3.88 -12.65
C LYS A 37 -17.76 4.08 -11.47
N ASN A 38 -17.26 4.08 -10.23
CA ASN A 38 -18.10 4.30 -9.07
C ASN A 38 -18.39 5.79 -8.88
N HIS A 39 -19.66 6.10 -8.62
CA HIS A 39 -20.12 7.47 -8.38
C HIS A 39 -19.95 7.82 -6.89
N ILE A 40 -18.71 8.05 -6.48
CA ILE A 40 -18.38 8.49 -5.13
C ILE A 40 -17.88 9.94 -5.13
N HIS A 41 -18.01 10.63 -4.02
CA HIS A 41 -17.39 11.93 -3.85
C HIS A 41 -15.86 11.81 -3.96
N ARG A 42 -15.26 12.59 -4.86
CA ARG A 42 -13.81 12.62 -5.08
C ARG A 42 -13.22 13.86 -4.44
N SER A 43 -12.13 13.67 -3.70
CA SER A 43 -11.41 14.75 -3.03
C SER A 43 -9.91 14.53 -3.10
N MET A 44 -9.17 15.61 -2.94
CA MET A 44 -7.72 15.64 -2.82
C MET A 44 -7.37 16.76 -1.84
N LEU A 45 -6.59 16.47 -0.83
CA LEU A 45 -6.18 17.44 0.18
C LEU A 45 -5.18 18.44 -0.40
N THR A 46 -5.35 19.69 -0.04
CA THR A 46 -4.30 20.71 -0.19
C THR A 46 -3.18 20.45 0.82
N MET A 47 -2.00 21.01 0.60
CA MET A 47 -0.88 20.84 1.54
C MET A 47 -1.17 21.40 2.94
N ASP A 48 -1.97 22.46 3.04
CA ASP A 48 -2.38 23.03 4.32
C ASP A 48 -3.37 22.11 5.06
N GLU A 49 -4.29 21.45 4.34
CA GLU A 49 -5.16 20.41 4.89
C GLU A 49 -4.36 19.17 5.32
N VAL A 50 -3.37 18.72 4.53
CA VAL A 50 -2.47 17.62 4.90
C VAL A 50 -1.76 17.92 6.21
N GLU A 51 -1.25 19.13 6.38
CA GLU A 51 -0.58 19.52 7.61
C GLU A 51 -1.55 19.63 8.79
N ALA A 52 -2.74 20.17 8.56
CA ALA A 52 -3.77 20.29 9.60
C ALA A 52 -4.21 18.91 10.12
N GLU A 53 -4.52 17.98 9.22
CA GLU A 53 -4.85 16.59 9.55
C GLU A 53 -3.69 15.89 10.29
N GLY A 54 -2.47 16.09 9.80
CA GLY A 54 -1.26 15.56 10.43
C GLY A 54 -1.09 16.02 11.88
N LYS A 55 -1.35 17.30 12.18
CA LYS A 55 -1.31 17.84 13.54
C LYS A 55 -2.34 17.18 14.46
N VAL A 56 -3.57 16.99 13.97
CA VAL A 56 -4.64 16.33 14.74
C VAL A 56 -4.25 14.88 15.05
N ILE A 57 -3.74 14.15 14.04
CA ILE A 57 -3.29 12.77 14.22
C ILE A 57 -2.11 12.70 15.21
N ALA A 58 -1.11 13.55 15.07
CA ALA A 58 0.06 13.58 15.95
C ALA A 58 -0.31 13.88 17.42
N ALA A 59 -1.34 14.72 17.63
CA ALA A 59 -1.85 15.04 18.97
C ALA A 59 -2.45 13.82 19.71
N THR A 60 -2.82 12.75 18.98
CA THR A 60 -3.25 11.48 19.58
C THR A 60 -2.11 10.66 20.19
N GLY A 61 -0.85 11.05 19.95
CA GLY A 61 0.34 10.33 20.36
C GLY A 61 0.85 9.28 19.34
N LEU A 62 0.17 9.10 18.20
CA LEU A 62 0.65 8.23 17.13
C LEU A 62 1.93 8.81 16.51
N ARG A 63 2.90 7.94 16.28
CA ARG A 63 4.22 8.31 15.77
C ARG A 63 4.46 7.84 14.34
N ASN A 64 3.59 7.01 13.81
CA ASN A 64 3.69 6.45 12.47
C ASN A 64 2.41 6.80 11.69
N ILE A 65 2.58 7.25 10.46
CA ILE A 65 1.48 7.60 9.56
C ILE A 65 1.66 6.85 8.24
N LEU A 66 0.55 6.41 7.64
CA LEU A 66 0.53 5.75 6.33
C LEU A 66 -0.24 6.65 5.35
N LEU A 67 0.43 7.17 4.34
CA LEU A 67 -0.17 8.03 3.32
C LEU A 67 -0.76 7.17 2.21
N LEU A 68 -2.02 7.41 1.88
CA LEU A 68 -2.75 6.68 0.84
C LEU A 68 -3.24 7.61 -0.27
N THR A 69 -3.19 7.11 -1.50
CA THR A 69 -3.87 7.73 -2.64
C THR A 69 -4.53 6.65 -3.51
N GLY A 70 -5.54 7.04 -4.27
CA GLY A 70 -5.88 6.26 -5.45
C GLY A 70 -4.78 6.41 -6.53
N ASP A 71 -4.87 5.61 -7.57
CA ASP A 71 -3.92 5.61 -8.69
C ASP A 71 -4.34 6.66 -9.74
N ALA A 72 -3.89 7.89 -9.54
CA ALA A 72 -4.15 9.03 -10.42
C ALA A 72 -2.88 9.89 -10.60
N PRO A 73 -1.81 9.38 -11.27
CA PRO A 73 -0.50 10.03 -11.32
C PRO A 73 -0.47 11.46 -11.85
N LYS A 74 -1.47 11.83 -12.67
CA LYS A 74 -1.59 13.20 -13.20
C LYS A 74 -2.09 14.21 -12.14
N LEU A 75 -2.77 13.75 -11.10
CA LEU A 75 -3.29 14.57 -10.01
C LEU A 75 -2.45 14.41 -8.75
N THR A 76 -2.21 13.18 -8.34
CA THR A 76 -1.46 12.80 -7.15
C THR A 76 -0.14 12.15 -7.53
N GLY A 77 0.65 12.85 -8.34
CA GLY A 77 1.97 12.39 -8.79
C GLY A 77 2.98 12.28 -7.63
N PRO A 78 4.17 11.68 -7.90
CA PRO A 78 5.21 11.49 -6.88
C PRO A 78 5.60 12.79 -6.18
N ALA A 79 5.65 13.92 -6.90
CA ALA A 79 5.98 15.23 -6.33
C ALA A 79 4.94 15.70 -5.29
N TYR A 80 3.64 15.43 -5.51
CA TYR A 80 2.59 15.76 -4.56
C TYR A 80 2.72 14.92 -3.28
N ILE A 81 2.97 13.61 -3.42
CA ILE A 81 3.14 12.70 -2.29
C ILE A 81 4.41 13.06 -1.51
N ALA A 82 5.50 13.38 -2.21
CA ALA A 82 6.76 13.82 -1.60
C ALA A 82 6.58 15.11 -0.80
N GLU A 83 5.82 16.09 -1.33
CA GLU A 83 5.55 17.33 -0.60
C GLU A 83 4.68 17.08 0.64
N ALA A 84 3.65 16.22 0.54
CA ALA A 84 2.87 15.80 1.70
C ALA A 84 3.75 15.16 2.78
N ALA A 85 4.69 14.29 2.39
CA ALA A 85 5.63 13.68 3.32
C ALA A 85 6.54 14.74 4.01
N ARG A 86 7.07 15.70 3.26
CA ARG A 86 7.88 16.81 3.84
C ARG A 86 7.10 17.62 4.86
N ARG A 87 5.83 17.96 4.57
CA ARG A 87 4.94 18.68 5.50
C ARG A 87 4.67 17.90 6.79
N LEU A 88 4.62 16.59 6.71
CA LEU A 88 4.32 15.71 7.84
C LEU A 88 5.57 15.30 8.64
N ARG A 89 6.76 15.39 8.06
CA ARG A 89 8.00 14.97 8.70
C ARG A 89 8.27 15.60 10.08
N PRO A 90 7.92 16.87 10.36
CA PRO A 90 8.07 17.44 11.70
C PRO A 90 7.22 16.76 12.79
N TYR A 91 6.14 16.09 12.41
CA TYR A 91 5.18 15.49 13.33
C TYR A 91 5.35 13.97 13.47
N PHE A 92 5.89 13.31 12.44
CA PHE A 92 6.01 11.85 12.40
C PHE A 92 7.43 11.40 12.11
N PRO A 93 8.07 10.66 13.04
CA PRO A 93 9.38 10.07 12.81
C PRO A 93 9.38 8.94 11.77
N SER A 94 8.21 8.34 11.47
CA SER A 94 8.06 7.32 10.44
C SER A 94 6.85 7.62 9.56
N ILE A 95 7.07 7.66 8.25
CA ILE A 95 6.08 7.94 7.22
C ILE A 95 6.12 6.82 6.20
N GLY A 96 5.03 6.03 6.16
CA GLY A 96 4.82 5.01 5.15
C GLY A 96 3.93 5.52 4.02
N VAL A 97 4.01 4.85 2.87
CA VAL A 97 3.10 5.06 1.75
C VAL A 97 2.46 3.76 1.29
N GLU A 98 1.16 3.81 1.01
CA GLU A 98 0.42 2.76 0.30
C GLU A 98 -0.21 3.42 -0.93
N VAL A 99 0.54 3.40 -2.01
CA VAL A 99 0.25 4.14 -3.24
C VAL A 99 0.46 3.23 -4.45
N TYR A 100 0.19 3.73 -5.64
CA TYR A 100 0.35 2.98 -6.89
C TYR A 100 1.81 2.63 -7.20
N SER A 101 2.00 1.70 -8.16
CA SER A 101 3.34 1.29 -8.62
C SER A 101 4.03 2.43 -9.36
N MET A 102 5.25 2.74 -8.99
CA MET A 102 6.06 3.84 -9.51
C MET A 102 7.38 3.33 -10.10
N SER A 103 8.10 4.21 -10.79
CA SER A 103 9.49 3.98 -11.17
C SER A 103 10.41 3.99 -9.94
N GLU A 104 11.63 3.49 -10.09
CA GLU A 104 12.64 3.55 -9.01
C GLU A 104 12.98 5.00 -8.65
N ASP A 105 13.10 5.89 -9.65
CA ASP A 105 13.41 7.30 -9.43
C ASP A 105 12.27 8.02 -8.68
N ASP A 106 11.01 7.68 -8.98
CA ASP A 106 9.87 8.21 -8.22
C ASP A 106 9.90 7.76 -6.76
N TYR A 107 10.19 6.47 -6.49
CA TYR A 107 10.35 6.00 -5.12
C TYR A 107 11.54 6.67 -4.43
N ARG A 108 12.64 6.94 -5.13
CA ARG A 108 13.79 7.67 -4.58
C ARG A 108 13.40 9.08 -4.17
N MET A 109 12.60 9.78 -4.99
CA MET A 109 12.03 11.09 -4.64
C MET A 109 11.22 11.03 -3.32
N LEU A 110 10.45 9.96 -3.10
CA LEU A 110 9.71 9.78 -1.84
C LEU A 110 10.66 9.53 -0.65
N VAL A 111 11.70 8.72 -0.83
CA VAL A 111 12.73 8.48 0.20
C VAL A 111 13.43 9.79 0.58
N ASP A 112 13.83 10.59 -0.41
CA ASP A 112 14.47 11.89 -0.20
C ASP A 112 13.55 12.89 0.51
N ALA A 113 12.22 12.71 0.38
CA ALA A 113 11.21 13.49 1.10
C ALA A 113 10.95 12.99 2.53
N GLY A 114 11.57 11.88 2.95
CA GLY A 114 11.45 11.33 4.29
C GLY A 114 10.46 10.18 4.44
N VAL A 115 9.97 9.60 3.33
CA VAL A 115 9.22 8.33 3.36
C VAL A 115 10.21 7.20 3.65
N ASP A 116 9.87 6.33 4.59
CA ASP A 116 10.74 5.25 5.04
C ASP A 116 10.16 3.84 4.81
N SER A 117 8.87 3.74 4.49
CA SER A 117 8.24 2.45 4.24
C SER A 117 7.24 2.47 3.08
N PHE A 118 7.15 1.34 2.40
CA PHE A 118 6.29 1.15 1.24
C PHE A 118 5.42 -0.08 1.44
N THR A 119 4.11 0.05 1.22
CA THR A 119 3.15 -1.05 1.23
C THR A 119 2.58 -1.25 -0.16
N MET A 120 2.61 -2.49 -0.64
CA MET A 120 2.01 -2.88 -1.92
C MET A 120 1.41 -4.27 -1.84
N PHE A 121 0.09 -4.34 -2.03
CA PHE A 121 -0.58 -5.62 -2.18
C PHE A 121 -0.63 -6.03 -3.64
N GLN A 122 -0.15 -7.24 -3.96
CA GLN A 122 -0.26 -7.81 -5.31
C GLN A 122 -1.73 -8.12 -5.67
N GLU A 123 -2.60 -8.13 -4.69
CA GLU A 123 -4.00 -8.49 -4.74
C GLU A 123 -4.20 -10.00 -4.92
N THR A 124 -3.79 -10.58 -6.04
CA THR A 124 -3.65 -12.02 -6.27
C THR A 124 -2.40 -12.30 -7.10
N TYR A 125 -1.77 -13.45 -6.88
CA TYR A 125 -0.64 -13.94 -7.68
C TYR A 125 -1.08 -14.77 -8.88
N ASN A 126 -2.39 -14.95 -9.08
CA ASN A 126 -2.96 -15.54 -10.29
C ASN A 126 -3.04 -14.50 -11.41
N GLU A 127 -2.06 -14.48 -12.30
CA GLU A 127 -1.96 -13.47 -13.37
C GLU A 127 -3.19 -13.45 -14.30
N GLU A 128 -3.78 -14.63 -14.62
CA GLU A 128 -4.98 -14.70 -15.45
C GLU A 128 -6.18 -14.05 -14.76
N LEU A 129 -6.40 -14.36 -13.49
CA LEU A 129 -7.46 -13.75 -12.70
C LEU A 129 -7.18 -12.26 -12.45
N TYR A 130 -5.93 -11.89 -12.18
CA TYR A 130 -5.52 -10.51 -11.99
C TYR A 130 -5.96 -9.62 -13.16
N LEU A 131 -5.76 -10.07 -14.40
CA LEU A 131 -6.15 -9.33 -15.60
C LEU A 131 -7.67 -9.18 -15.74
N LYS A 132 -8.45 -10.15 -15.24
CA LYS A 132 -9.93 -10.07 -15.20
C LYS A 132 -10.39 -9.08 -14.13
N LEU A 133 -9.72 -9.05 -12.97
CA LEU A 133 -10.02 -8.15 -11.86
C LEU A 133 -9.62 -6.69 -12.15
N HIS A 134 -8.65 -6.48 -13.04
CA HIS A 134 -8.13 -5.16 -13.43
C HIS A 134 -8.32 -4.93 -14.94
N PRO A 135 -9.57 -4.76 -15.42
CA PRO A 135 -9.86 -4.69 -16.85
C PRO A 135 -9.27 -3.46 -17.55
N ALA A 136 -9.01 -2.36 -16.82
CA ALA A 136 -8.44 -1.15 -17.39
C ALA A 136 -7.71 -0.31 -16.33
N GLY A 137 -6.81 0.55 -16.81
CA GLY A 137 -5.98 1.45 -16.00
C GLY A 137 -4.56 0.92 -15.79
N PRO A 138 -3.66 1.74 -15.24
CA PRO A 138 -2.23 1.40 -15.07
C PRO A 138 -2.01 0.19 -14.15
N LYS A 139 -2.86 -0.03 -13.16
CA LYS A 139 -2.78 -1.20 -12.26
C LYS A 139 -2.90 -2.54 -13.00
N ARG A 140 -3.42 -2.54 -14.23
CA ARG A 140 -3.52 -3.74 -15.07
C ARG A 140 -2.16 -4.37 -15.39
N ASP A 141 -1.06 -3.64 -15.36
CA ASP A 141 0.27 -4.18 -15.57
C ASP A 141 0.71 -5.02 -14.35
N PHE A 142 0.45 -6.33 -14.46
CA PHE A 142 0.75 -7.31 -13.42
C PHE A 142 2.23 -7.32 -13.04
N ARG A 143 3.12 -7.32 -14.06
CA ARG A 143 4.57 -7.43 -13.85
C ARG A 143 5.15 -6.15 -13.26
N PHE A 144 4.69 -5.01 -13.73
CA PHE A 144 5.11 -3.73 -13.17
C PHE A 144 4.70 -3.59 -11.70
N ARG A 145 3.49 -4.09 -11.33
CA ARG A 145 3.02 -4.11 -9.94
C ARG A 145 3.81 -5.11 -9.10
N LEU A 146 3.98 -6.34 -9.58
CA LEU A 146 4.71 -7.40 -8.87
C LEU A 146 6.12 -6.96 -8.48
N ASN A 147 6.81 -6.24 -9.37
CA ASN A 147 8.17 -5.76 -9.15
C ASN A 147 8.24 -4.37 -8.47
N ALA A 148 7.13 -3.81 -8.00
CA ALA A 148 7.14 -2.52 -7.31
C ALA A 148 7.89 -2.56 -5.96
N PRO A 149 7.71 -3.60 -5.11
CA PRO A 149 8.49 -3.77 -3.89
C PRO A 149 10.00 -3.83 -4.11
N ASP A 150 10.45 -4.50 -5.18
CA ASP A 150 11.85 -4.57 -5.59
C ASP A 150 12.41 -3.17 -5.95
N ARG A 151 11.65 -2.38 -6.74
CA ARG A 151 12.06 -1.00 -7.07
C ARG A 151 12.10 -0.10 -5.84
N ALA A 152 11.14 -0.26 -4.92
CA ALA A 152 11.12 0.50 -3.67
C ALA A 152 12.31 0.17 -2.78
N ALA A 153 12.69 -1.12 -2.67
CA ALA A 153 13.89 -1.56 -1.95
C ALA A 153 15.17 -0.97 -2.54
N ARG A 154 15.33 -1.01 -3.89
CA ARG A 154 16.48 -0.40 -4.58
C ARG A 154 16.52 1.13 -4.42
N ALA A 155 15.38 1.76 -4.35
CA ALA A 155 15.30 3.21 -4.12
C ALA A 155 15.69 3.64 -2.70
N GLY A 156 15.84 2.69 -1.77
CA GLY A 156 16.28 2.95 -0.39
C GLY A 156 15.16 2.96 0.66
N MET A 157 13.97 2.41 0.34
CA MET A 157 12.95 2.22 1.37
C MET A 157 13.49 1.31 2.46
N ARG A 158 13.39 1.74 3.72
CA ARG A 158 13.86 0.98 4.88
C ARG A 158 12.99 -0.24 5.15
N SER A 159 11.70 -0.15 4.87
CA SER A 159 10.76 -1.24 5.08
C SER A 159 9.84 -1.40 3.88
N VAL A 160 9.55 -2.66 3.53
CA VAL A 160 8.63 -3.03 2.45
C VAL A 160 7.60 -4.02 2.99
N ASN A 161 6.32 -3.73 2.77
CA ASN A 161 5.21 -4.58 3.15
C ASN A 161 4.53 -5.13 1.89
N VAL A 162 4.48 -6.45 1.80
CA VAL A 162 3.82 -7.17 0.69
C VAL A 162 2.60 -7.93 1.18
N GLY A 163 1.69 -8.24 0.27
CA GLY A 163 0.48 -8.99 0.63
C GLY A 163 -0.38 -9.34 -0.57
N ALA A 164 -1.45 -10.06 -0.28
CA ALA A 164 -2.54 -10.35 -1.20
C ALA A 164 -3.87 -10.02 -0.54
N LEU A 165 -4.86 -9.62 -1.34
CA LEU A 165 -6.23 -9.41 -0.87
C LEU A 165 -6.95 -10.75 -0.82
N LEU A 166 -6.96 -11.37 0.35
CA LEU A 166 -7.51 -12.71 0.54
C LEU A 166 -9.02 -12.71 0.28
N GLY A 167 -9.47 -13.61 -0.57
CA GLY A 167 -10.86 -13.75 -1.01
C GLY A 167 -11.09 -13.40 -2.47
N LEU A 168 -10.08 -12.90 -3.20
CA LEU A 168 -10.15 -12.74 -4.65
C LEU A 168 -9.92 -14.06 -5.40
N ASP A 169 -9.02 -14.89 -4.88
CA ASP A 169 -8.71 -16.23 -5.38
C ASP A 169 -8.59 -17.22 -4.22
N GLN A 170 -8.03 -18.39 -4.47
CA GLN A 170 -7.72 -19.39 -3.44
C GLN A 170 -6.72 -18.80 -2.43
N TRP A 171 -7.21 -18.42 -1.27
CA TRP A 171 -6.43 -17.67 -0.28
C TRP A 171 -5.13 -18.39 0.17
N ARG A 172 -5.12 -19.73 0.22
CA ARG A 172 -3.91 -20.49 0.56
C ARG A 172 -2.81 -20.33 -0.47
N ARG A 173 -3.18 -20.31 -1.76
CA ARG A 173 -2.24 -20.08 -2.85
C ARG A 173 -1.67 -18.68 -2.81
N ASP A 174 -2.52 -17.67 -2.65
CA ASP A 174 -2.08 -16.27 -2.56
C ASP A 174 -1.23 -16.03 -1.31
N ALA A 175 -1.59 -16.61 -0.15
CA ALA A 175 -0.77 -16.54 1.06
C ALA A 175 0.61 -17.20 0.89
N PHE A 176 0.67 -18.35 0.20
CA PHE A 176 1.93 -19.03 -0.10
C PHE A 176 2.84 -18.19 -1.00
N TYR A 177 2.31 -17.65 -2.09
CA TYR A 177 3.10 -16.78 -2.98
C TYR A 177 3.48 -15.45 -2.34
N THR A 178 2.65 -14.91 -1.44
CA THR A 178 3.04 -13.75 -0.62
C THR A 178 4.26 -14.07 0.23
N GLY A 179 4.29 -15.25 0.85
CA GLY A 179 5.45 -15.72 1.61
C GLY A 179 6.70 -15.86 0.75
N LEU A 180 6.59 -16.47 -0.44
CA LEU A 180 7.72 -16.59 -1.38
C LEU A 180 8.21 -15.22 -1.86
N HIS A 181 7.31 -14.28 -2.12
CA HIS A 181 7.67 -12.91 -2.52
C HIS A 181 8.42 -12.19 -1.41
N ALA A 182 7.94 -12.29 -0.17
CA ALA A 182 8.61 -11.74 0.99
C ALA A 182 10.01 -12.35 1.20
N ASP A 183 10.13 -13.67 1.11
CA ASP A 183 11.40 -14.39 1.24
C ASP A 183 12.41 -13.98 0.16
N TRP A 184 11.94 -13.86 -1.09
CA TRP A 184 12.79 -13.40 -2.18
C TRP A 184 13.31 -11.96 -1.97
N ILE A 185 12.45 -11.03 -1.53
CA ILE A 185 12.87 -9.65 -1.24
C ILE A 185 13.87 -9.65 -0.07
N GLN A 186 13.58 -10.40 1.01
CA GLN A 186 14.46 -10.49 2.17
C GLN A 186 15.84 -11.05 1.81
N ALA A 187 15.89 -12.08 0.96
CA ALA A 187 17.14 -12.69 0.50
C ALA A 187 17.92 -11.74 -0.43
N THR A 188 17.22 -10.96 -1.26
CA THR A 188 17.83 -10.05 -2.24
C THR A 188 18.29 -8.74 -1.58
N TYR A 189 17.55 -8.25 -0.59
CA TYR A 189 17.79 -6.98 0.12
C TYR A 189 17.85 -7.18 1.63
N PRO A 190 18.92 -7.77 2.17
CA PRO A 190 19.02 -8.14 3.60
C PRO A 190 18.98 -6.94 4.55
N GLY A 191 19.19 -5.72 4.05
CA GLY A 191 19.08 -4.48 4.82
C GLY A 191 17.68 -3.87 4.88
N VAL A 192 16.69 -4.48 4.21
CA VAL A 192 15.31 -4.00 4.17
C VAL A 192 14.45 -4.82 5.12
N ASP A 193 13.72 -4.14 5.98
CA ASP A 193 12.73 -4.80 6.84
C ASP A 193 11.52 -5.25 6.02
N ILE A 194 11.15 -6.53 6.11
CA ILE A 194 10.01 -7.08 5.38
C ILE A 194 8.83 -7.31 6.33
N ALA A 195 7.69 -6.76 5.92
CA ALA A 195 6.40 -7.05 6.53
C ALA A 195 5.48 -7.80 5.56
N VAL A 196 4.57 -8.59 6.11
CA VAL A 196 3.55 -9.32 5.35
C VAL A 196 2.18 -8.96 5.89
N SER A 197 1.29 -8.56 5.00
CA SER A 197 -0.11 -8.27 5.31
C SER A 197 -1.06 -9.24 4.62
N ALA A 198 -2.15 -9.56 5.29
CA ALA A 198 -3.20 -10.44 4.79
C ALA A 198 -4.57 -9.75 4.87
N PRO A 199 -4.79 -8.65 4.11
CA PRO A 199 -6.10 -8.02 4.05
C PRO A 199 -7.13 -9.00 3.50
N ARG A 200 -8.39 -8.86 3.95
CA ARG A 200 -9.51 -9.70 3.51
C ARG A 200 -10.56 -8.85 2.83
N MET A 201 -11.17 -9.43 1.80
CA MET A 201 -12.33 -8.81 1.16
C MET A 201 -13.41 -8.47 2.19
N ARG A 202 -13.98 -7.26 2.05
CA ARG A 202 -15.09 -6.74 2.85
C ARG A 202 -16.14 -6.16 1.91
N PRO A 203 -17.40 -6.07 2.33
CA PRO A 203 -18.41 -5.29 1.60
C PRO A 203 -17.90 -3.88 1.31
N HIS A 204 -18.14 -3.39 0.10
CA HIS A 204 -17.67 -2.10 -0.39
C HIS A 204 -18.69 -1.48 -1.35
N GLU A 205 -18.51 -0.21 -1.67
CA GLU A 205 -19.26 0.44 -2.73
C GLU A 205 -18.88 -0.16 -4.11
N GLY A 206 -19.87 -0.75 -4.79
CA GLY A 206 -19.68 -1.41 -6.08
C GLY A 206 -20.49 -2.71 -6.20
N SER A 207 -20.42 -3.35 -7.37
CA SER A 207 -21.21 -4.53 -7.71
C SER A 207 -20.45 -5.86 -7.63
N PHE A 208 -19.22 -5.86 -7.13
CA PHE A 208 -18.41 -7.08 -7.06
C PHE A 208 -18.83 -7.95 -5.88
N ASN A 209 -19.40 -9.13 -6.17
CA ASN A 209 -19.88 -10.09 -5.17
C ASN A 209 -19.22 -11.47 -5.30
N ASP A 210 -18.28 -11.65 -6.21
CA ASP A 210 -17.57 -12.91 -6.43
C ASP A 210 -16.42 -13.05 -5.43
N ILE A 211 -16.80 -13.27 -4.16
CA ILE A 211 -15.86 -13.38 -3.05
C ILE A 211 -15.67 -14.86 -2.71
N HIS A 212 -14.44 -15.31 -2.73
CA HIS A 212 -14.05 -16.62 -2.20
C HIS A 212 -13.64 -16.45 -0.72
N PRO A 213 -14.53 -16.73 0.25
CA PRO A 213 -14.22 -16.44 1.65
C PRO A 213 -12.98 -17.23 2.08
N ALA A 214 -11.99 -16.51 2.59
CA ALA A 214 -10.93 -17.13 3.34
C ALA A 214 -11.58 -17.74 4.60
N SER A 215 -11.48 -19.05 4.79
CA SER A 215 -11.99 -19.69 6.00
C SER A 215 -11.37 -19.03 7.24
N GLU A 216 -12.19 -18.89 8.28
CA GLU A 216 -11.78 -18.39 9.58
C GLU A 216 -10.63 -19.18 10.21
#